data_0d1105524a9ff1126a604008871fd258
#
_entry.id   0d1105524a9ff1126a604008871fd258
#
_cell.length_a   1.000
_cell.length_b   1.000
_cell.length_c   1.000
_cell.angle_alpha   90.00
_cell.angle_beta   90.00
_cell.angle_gamma   90.00
#
_symmetry.space_group_name_H-M   'P 1'
#
loop_
_entity.id
_entity.type
_entity.pdbx_description
1 polymer ?
#
loop_
_entity_poly.entity_id
_entity_poly.type
_entity_poly.pdbx_seq_one_letter_code
_entity_poly.pdbx_strand_id
1 'polypeptide(L)'
;LQPLFRSGGRIRRLANHLLQQRSFYPLYPQSEEMNIDFEQLELLGQIEVQPHVLITPSDLMHFFKDVEGGLVINPQRLAKGAGGGVFARLAVQGGTKEVKPSKKIVGEIVRI
;
A
#
# COMPACT_ATOMS: atom_id res chain seq x y z
N LEU A 1 14.90 9.53 9.42
CA LEU A 1 13.80 10.04 8.58
C LEU A 1 14.26 10.40 7.17
N GLN A 2 15.41 11.08 7.06
CA GLN A 2 15.92 11.50 5.77
C GLN A 2 16.20 10.33 4.83
N PRO A 3 16.91 9.29 5.26
CA PRO A 3 17.13 8.12 4.40
C PRO A 3 15.84 7.44 3.99
N LEU A 4 14.84 7.42 4.88
CA LEU A 4 13.53 6.84 4.60
C LEU A 4 12.82 7.62 3.49
N PHE A 5 12.93 8.93 3.49
CA PHE A 5 12.33 9.74 2.44
C PHE A 5 12.94 9.44 1.07
N ARG A 6 14.25 9.28 1.02
CA ARG A 6 14.93 8.99 -0.25
C ARG A 6 14.56 7.61 -0.79
N SER A 7 14.63 6.60 0.06
CA SER A 7 14.19 5.26 -0.34
C SER A 7 12.67 5.24 -0.54
N GLY A 8 11.96 6.06 0.22
CA GLY A 8 10.53 6.23 0.07
C GLY A 8 10.12 6.83 -1.28
N GLY A 9 11.01 7.55 -1.95
CA GLY A 9 10.73 8.09 -3.27
C GLY A 9 10.41 7.03 -4.31
N ARG A 10 11.13 5.92 -4.28
CA ARG A 10 10.88 4.80 -5.19
C ARG A 10 9.57 4.11 -4.86
N ILE A 11 9.32 3.86 -3.58
CA ILE A 11 8.10 3.20 -3.13
C ILE A 11 6.89 4.08 -3.37
N ARG A 12 7.02 5.38 -3.14
CA ARG A 12 5.96 6.34 -3.45
C ARG A 12 5.61 6.31 -4.92
N ARG A 13 6.59 6.22 -5.80
CA ARG A 13 6.35 6.13 -7.24
C ARG A 13 5.62 4.86 -7.62
N LEU A 14 6.00 3.72 -7.03
CA LEU A 14 5.31 2.47 -7.28
C LEU A 14 3.84 2.54 -6.84
N ALA A 15 3.59 3.05 -5.65
CA ALA A 15 2.24 3.22 -5.15
C ALA A 15 1.44 4.18 -6.04
N ASN A 16 2.07 5.27 -6.46
CA ASN A 16 1.44 6.23 -7.34
C ASN A 16 1.09 5.61 -8.69
N HIS A 17 1.94 4.73 -9.22
CA HIS A 17 1.65 4.02 -10.46
C HIS A 17 0.40 3.15 -10.35
N LEU A 18 0.23 2.44 -9.23
CA LEU A 18 -0.98 1.65 -9.01
C LEU A 18 -2.22 2.53 -9.03
N LEU A 19 -2.15 3.66 -8.36
CA LEU A 19 -3.29 4.58 -8.27
C LEU A 19 -3.57 5.30 -9.59
N GLN A 20 -2.51 5.70 -10.31
CA GLN A 20 -2.67 6.38 -11.60
C GLN A 20 -3.17 5.43 -12.68
N GLN A 21 -2.66 4.20 -12.70
CA GLN A 21 -3.08 3.19 -13.66
C GLN A 21 -4.43 2.57 -13.30
N ARG A 22 -4.90 2.82 -12.10
CA ARG A 22 -6.18 2.28 -11.64
C ARG A 22 -6.24 0.75 -11.74
N SER A 23 -5.12 0.09 -11.44
CA SER A 23 -5.01 -1.36 -11.57
C SER A 23 -4.24 -1.93 -10.39
N PHE A 24 -4.68 -3.10 -9.92
CA PHE A 24 -3.94 -3.84 -8.90
C PHE A 24 -2.70 -4.53 -9.46
N TYR A 25 -2.63 -4.68 -10.79
CA TYR A 25 -1.44 -5.23 -11.44
C TYR A 25 -1.22 -4.54 -12.79
N PRO A 26 -0.63 -3.33 -12.80
CA PRO A 26 -0.48 -2.52 -14.02
C PRO A 26 0.79 -2.86 -14.80
N LEU A 27 1.06 -4.14 -15.01
CA LEU A 27 2.25 -4.60 -15.72
C LEU A 27 1.84 -5.56 -16.84
N TYR A 28 2.25 -5.26 -18.06
CA TYR A 28 2.01 -6.13 -19.20
C TYR A 28 3.21 -6.08 -20.15
N PRO A 29 3.75 -7.21 -20.58
CA PRO A 29 3.39 -8.56 -20.13
C PRO A 29 3.73 -8.76 -18.65
N GLN A 30 3.09 -9.73 -18.04
CA GLN A 30 3.33 -10.02 -16.62
C GLN A 30 4.75 -10.53 -16.41
N SER A 31 5.22 -10.42 -15.16
CA SER A 31 6.49 -10.99 -14.77
C SER A 31 6.47 -12.51 -14.97
N GLU A 32 7.62 -13.11 -15.30
CA GLU A 32 7.75 -14.54 -15.58
C GLU A 32 7.28 -15.42 -14.41
N GLU A 33 7.42 -14.90 -13.20
CA GLU A 33 7.04 -15.62 -11.98
C GLU A 33 5.57 -15.50 -11.63
N MET A 34 4.84 -14.65 -12.36
CA MET A 34 3.45 -14.36 -12.04
C MET A 34 2.50 -15.07 -12.99
N ASN A 35 1.59 -15.82 -12.40
CA ASN A 35 0.46 -16.39 -13.12
C ASN A 35 -0.72 -15.45 -12.98
N ILE A 36 -1.22 -14.94 -14.10
CA ILE A 36 -2.30 -13.97 -14.12
C ILE A 36 -3.53 -14.58 -14.79
N ASP A 37 -4.65 -14.52 -14.08
CA ASP A 37 -5.95 -14.80 -14.68
C ASP A 37 -6.44 -13.51 -15.32
N PHE A 38 -6.23 -13.38 -16.64
CA PHE A 38 -6.53 -12.14 -17.34
C PHE A 38 -8.02 -11.81 -17.39
N GLU A 39 -8.89 -12.80 -17.39
CA GLU A 39 -10.32 -12.55 -17.31
C GLU A 39 -10.71 -11.87 -16.00
N GLN A 40 -10.21 -12.42 -14.89
CA GLN A 40 -10.49 -11.84 -13.57
C GLN A 40 -9.78 -10.50 -13.36
N LEU A 41 -8.59 -10.34 -13.92
CA LEU A 41 -7.89 -9.08 -13.85
C LEU A 41 -8.67 -7.98 -14.56
N GLU A 42 -9.25 -8.28 -15.73
CA GLU A 42 -10.07 -7.31 -16.46
C GLU A 42 -11.33 -6.94 -15.69
N LEU A 43 -11.96 -7.93 -15.06
CA LEU A 43 -13.21 -7.70 -14.34
C LEU A 43 -13.01 -7.09 -12.95
N LEU A 44 -12.00 -7.55 -12.22
CA LEU A 44 -11.86 -7.26 -10.80
C LEU A 44 -10.55 -6.56 -10.45
N GLY A 45 -9.62 -6.48 -11.38
CA GLY A 45 -8.30 -5.91 -11.13
C GLY A 45 -8.21 -4.40 -11.21
N GLN A 46 -9.32 -3.73 -11.49
CA GLN A 46 -9.35 -2.28 -11.61
C GLN A 46 -9.71 -1.63 -10.26
N ILE A 47 -9.06 -0.53 -9.98
CA ILE A 47 -9.37 0.31 -8.82
C ILE A 47 -10.34 1.38 -9.30
N GLU A 48 -11.63 1.13 -9.17
CA GLU A 48 -12.66 2.01 -9.71
C GLU A 48 -12.71 3.36 -9.01
N VAL A 49 -12.53 3.34 -7.69
CA VAL A 49 -12.54 4.55 -6.88
C VAL A 49 -11.23 4.62 -6.12
N GLN A 50 -10.61 5.79 -6.08
CA GLN A 50 -9.37 5.96 -5.34
C GLN A 50 -9.61 5.67 -3.85
N PRO A 51 -8.92 4.68 -3.27
CA PRO A 51 -9.13 4.33 -1.87
C PRO A 51 -8.52 5.37 -0.94
N HIS A 52 -9.10 5.51 0.24
CA HIS A 52 -8.49 6.31 1.31
C HIS A 52 -7.27 5.60 1.90
N VAL A 53 -7.31 4.28 1.94
CA VAL A 53 -6.20 3.45 2.45
C VAL A 53 -5.97 2.33 1.46
N LEU A 54 -4.73 2.21 1.01
CA LEU A 54 -4.30 1.10 0.17
C LEU A 54 -3.25 0.29 0.94
N ILE A 55 -3.54 -0.96 1.19
CA ILE A 55 -2.63 -1.86 1.91
C ILE A 55 -1.92 -2.74 0.91
N THR A 56 -0.60 -2.64 0.86
CA THR A 56 0.24 -3.36 -0.09
C THR A 56 1.29 -4.18 0.65
N PRO A 57 0.92 -5.36 1.18
CA PRO A 57 1.87 -6.18 1.91
C PRO A 57 3.04 -6.62 1.04
N SER A 58 4.25 -6.52 1.56
CA SER A 58 5.43 -6.96 0.84
C SER A 58 6.57 -7.23 1.81
N ASP A 59 7.65 -7.85 1.30
CA ASP A 59 8.85 -8.09 2.09
C ASP A 59 9.74 -6.85 2.21
N LEU A 60 9.40 -5.78 1.54
CA LEU A 60 10.11 -4.51 1.67
C LEU A 60 9.90 -3.93 3.06
N MET A 61 10.76 -2.98 3.44
CA MET A 61 10.63 -2.30 4.72
C MET A 61 9.21 -1.75 4.89
N HIS A 62 8.63 -1.95 6.07
CA HIS A 62 7.31 -1.42 6.38
C HIS A 62 7.28 0.10 6.26
N PHE A 63 6.14 0.65 5.87
CA PHE A 63 5.98 2.09 5.73
C PHE A 63 4.52 2.51 5.81
N PHE A 64 4.34 3.78 6.14
CA PHE A 64 3.10 4.53 5.96
C PHE A 64 3.44 5.75 5.12
N LYS A 65 2.79 5.90 3.96
CA LYS A 65 3.07 7.00 3.04
C LYS A 65 1.80 7.69 2.61
N ASP A 66 1.82 9.01 2.63
CA ASP A 66 0.77 9.82 2.01
C ASP A 66 1.05 9.88 0.50
N VAL A 67 0.13 9.34 -0.30
CA VAL A 67 0.23 9.34 -1.76
C VAL A 67 -1.11 9.83 -2.31
N GLU A 68 -1.08 10.93 -3.04
CA GLU A 68 -2.28 11.53 -3.64
C GLU A 68 -3.39 11.82 -2.61
N GLY A 69 -3.02 12.15 -1.39
CA GLY A 69 -3.98 12.44 -0.31
C GLY A 69 -4.52 11.22 0.40
N GLY A 70 -4.24 10.03 -0.09
CA GLY A 70 -4.57 8.78 0.57
C GLY A 70 -3.37 8.19 1.31
N LEU A 71 -3.59 7.15 2.06
CA LEU A 71 -2.55 6.49 2.84
C LEU A 71 -2.22 5.13 2.23
N VAL A 72 -0.96 4.92 1.90
CA VAL A 72 -0.47 3.63 1.42
C VAL A 72 0.37 2.99 2.52
N ILE A 73 0.08 1.73 2.81
CA ILE A 73 0.66 1.03 3.95
C ILE A 73 1.27 -0.29 3.49
N ASN A 74 2.52 -0.53 3.88
CA ASN A 74 3.10 -1.86 3.85
C ASN A 74 3.31 -2.33 5.28
N PRO A 75 2.50 -3.28 5.79
CA PRO A 75 2.67 -3.78 7.15
C PRO A 75 3.74 -4.85 7.27
N GLN A 76 4.34 -5.28 6.18
CA GLN A 76 5.28 -6.39 6.14
C GLN A 76 4.62 -7.73 6.52
N ARG A 77 5.37 -8.64 7.12
CA ARG A 77 4.87 -9.96 7.47
C ARG A 77 4.63 -10.10 8.96
N LEU A 78 3.54 -10.77 9.29
CA LEU A 78 3.20 -11.09 10.65
C LEU A 78 4.18 -12.11 11.26
N ALA A 79 4.70 -13.00 10.43
CA ALA A 79 5.67 -14.01 10.86
C ALA A 79 6.83 -14.03 9.88
N LYS A 80 8.04 -14.24 10.41
CA LYS A 80 9.27 -14.37 9.63
C LYS A 80 9.95 -15.67 10.03
N GLY A 81 9.84 -16.69 9.16
CA GLY A 81 10.33 -18.03 9.49
C GLY A 81 9.65 -18.55 10.73
N ALA A 82 10.44 -18.98 11.72
CA ALA A 82 9.93 -19.46 12.99
C ALA A 82 9.68 -18.34 14.01
N GLY A 83 10.05 -17.11 13.69
CA GLY A 83 9.93 -15.98 14.60
C GLY A 83 8.73 -15.10 14.30
N GLY A 84 8.47 -14.18 15.21
CA GLY A 84 7.45 -13.17 15.02
C GLY A 84 7.91 -12.06 14.09
N GLY A 85 6.99 -11.48 13.36
CA GLY A 85 7.25 -10.35 12.49
C GLY A 85 6.69 -9.06 13.06
N VAL A 86 5.95 -8.35 12.24
CA VAL A 86 5.34 -7.08 12.61
C VAL A 86 3.89 -7.04 12.10
N PHE A 87 3.12 -6.15 12.66
CA PHE A 87 1.80 -5.85 12.13
C PHE A 87 1.51 -4.36 12.26
N ALA A 88 0.55 -3.90 11.48
CA ALA A 88 0.15 -2.51 11.52
C ALA A 88 -1.12 -2.37 12.36
N ARG A 89 -1.17 -1.34 13.18
CA ARG A 89 -2.35 -0.96 13.94
C ARG A 89 -2.77 0.43 13.50
N LEU A 90 -4.03 0.57 13.13
CA LEU A 90 -4.56 1.82 12.60
C LEU A 90 -5.69 2.32 13.48
N ALA A 91 -5.70 3.63 13.72
CA ALA A 91 -6.83 4.32 14.30
C ALA A 91 -7.35 5.30 13.24
N VAL A 92 -8.60 5.13 12.86
CA VAL A 92 -9.23 5.96 11.83
C VAL A 92 -10.23 6.87 12.51
N GLN A 93 -10.07 8.17 12.31
CA GLN A 93 -11.00 9.16 12.81
C GLN A 93 -12.05 9.45 11.74
N GLY A 94 -13.30 9.25 12.07
CA GLY A 94 -14.40 9.73 11.24
C GLY A 94 -14.44 11.24 11.28
N GLY A 95 -15.10 11.86 10.32
CA GLY A 95 -15.19 13.30 10.39
C GLY A 95 -15.50 13.99 9.08
N THR A 96 -15.07 15.22 8.98
CA THR A 96 -15.41 16.11 7.89
C THR A 96 -14.69 15.75 6.61
N LYS A 97 -15.32 16.06 5.48
CA LYS A 97 -14.73 15.86 4.16
C LYS A 97 -13.57 16.80 3.85
N GLU A 98 -13.34 17.79 4.70
CA GLU A 98 -12.35 18.83 4.47
C GLU A 98 -10.92 18.37 4.74
N VAL A 99 -10.75 17.28 5.49
CA VAL A 99 -9.43 16.78 5.85
C VAL A 99 -9.09 15.57 4.97
N LYS A 100 -7.87 15.57 4.45
CA LYS A 100 -7.38 14.45 3.63
C LYS A 100 -7.44 13.15 4.43
N PRO A 101 -7.79 12.01 3.81
CA PRO A 101 -7.84 10.73 4.52
C PRO A 101 -6.58 10.39 5.28
N SER A 102 -5.42 10.68 4.72
CA SER A 102 -4.14 10.42 5.39
C SER A 102 -3.96 11.19 6.70
N LYS A 103 -4.67 12.28 6.87
CA LYS A 103 -4.62 13.10 8.10
C LYS A 103 -5.57 12.59 9.18
N LYS A 104 -6.52 11.74 8.83
CA LYS A 104 -7.50 11.18 9.76
C LYS A 104 -7.06 9.83 10.32
N ILE A 105 -5.91 9.34 9.90
CA ILE A 105 -5.46 8.01 10.24
C ILE A 105 -4.14 8.10 10.99
N VAL A 106 -4.11 7.49 12.16
CA VAL A 106 -2.89 7.33 12.94
C VAL A 106 -2.53 5.86 12.90
N GLY A 107 -1.30 5.56 12.56
CA GLY A 107 -0.86 4.20 12.45
C GLY A 107 0.46 3.97 13.13
N GLU A 108 0.69 2.73 13.52
CA GLU A 108 1.96 2.30 14.07
C GLU A 108 2.27 0.89 13.63
N ILE A 109 3.56 0.59 13.54
CA ILE A 109 4.03 -0.76 13.30
C ILE A 109 4.40 -1.36 14.65
N VAL A 110 3.82 -2.50 14.95
CA VAL A 110 4.04 -3.18 16.22
C VAL A 110 4.83 -4.46 15.95
N ARG A 111 5.90 -4.65 16.70
CA ARG A 111 6.71 -5.86 16.60
C ARG A 111 6.17 -6.91 17.56
N ILE A 112 6.08 -8.13 17.06
CA ILE A 112 5.66 -9.27 17.85
C ILE A 112 6.83 -9.81 18.67
#